data_170dadec0c98939abbfe5b97d0962dbe
#
_entry.id   170dadec0c98939abbfe5b97d0962dbe
#
_cell.length_a   1.000
_cell.length_b   1.000
_cell.length_c   1.000
_cell.angle_alpha   90.00
_cell.angle_beta   90.00
_cell.angle_gamma   90.00
#
_symmetry.space_group_name_H-M   'P 1'
#
loop_
_entity.id
_entity.type
_entity.pdbx_description
1 polymer ?
#
loop_
_entity_poly.entity_id
_entity_poly.type
_entity_poly.pdbx_seq_one_letter_code
_entity_poly.pdbx_strand_id
1 'polypeptide(L)'
;MTPGFHWTLRPSVKEDDPVLKAFPAELPLLVKQLLLQRGFTGGTETELFLDPRLSHLSDPFLMGEMRAAVERIFQAVDEGETVCIYGDYDVDGVTSVALLRAILMSYDLDPQYFIPVRSREGYGLSEAGIERCLSECAERPSLLITVDCGTSSVKEVEMLNGLGIDVIILDHHEAGPLGRPDAVAVVNAKIEENSPYTYLCSAGVVFKLAHALLKERKLKTFDLKLYLDLVAVATVADIVPLVDENRILVRHGLGRLAHSRHTGLKTLTEIAGIRPSDSANHAGFLNAAHVGFRIGPRINAAGRMDSPMDALELLLTMDNRRAVQLAQMLDSHNRKRQEEEEAIRTDAVEMLHNSFDPERDNVIVLGSRAWHPGVVGIVASQLMRRYHKPTFVIAFDESGVGKGSGRSIPGVSLVQAIHHCADTLVSGGGHDMAAGLVIEEARMDDFRRAFNRYVSETTTEEQRSPVLNIDMEVSFQALTLDLLDSYEKLEPFGNSNPQPLFMSSDVFPTEPPKRVGTNHLKLFMRQGMVERDAIFFNGAERELPNPPWDIAFTIDRNVYRGRASLSISIQEIRSHREM
;
A
#
# COMPACT_ATOMS: atom_id res chain seq x y z
N MET A 1 -13.26 24.98 -1.90
CA MET A 1 -12.03 25.41 -1.20
C MET A 1 -11.44 24.22 -0.51
N THR A 2 -10.14 24.01 -0.57
CA THR A 2 -9.45 23.00 0.23
C THR A 2 -9.38 23.53 1.67
N PRO A 3 -9.77 22.77 2.71
CA PRO A 3 -9.68 23.24 4.08
C PRO A 3 -8.22 23.52 4.46
N GLY A 4 -7.98 24.61 5.19
CA GLY A 4 -6.64 24.91 5.70
C GLY A 4 -6.22 23.91 6.77
N PHE A 5 -4.96 23.46 6.72
CA PHE A 5 -4.41 22.54 7.71
C PHE A 5 -4.12 23.25 9.02
N HIS A 6 -4.48 22.61 10.14
CA HIS A 6 -3.90 22.95 11.43
C HIS A 6 -2.51 22.31 11.55
N TRP A 7 -1.46 23.14 11.70
CA TRP A 7 -0.08 22.65 11.79
C TRP A 7 0.29 22.38 13.24
N THR A 8 0.68 21.16 13.53
CA THR A 8 1.13 20.74 14.86
C THR A 8 2.58 20.29 14.77
N LEU A 9 3.47 20.97 15.49
CA LEU A 9 4.88 20.62 15.61
C LEU A 9 5.04 19.58 16.71
N ARG A 10 5.69 18.46 16.40
CA ARG A 10 6.04 17.46 17.41
C ARG A 10 7.06 18.00 18.39
N PRO A 11 6.98 17.61 19.68
CA PRO A 11 7.97 18.02 20.66
C PRO A 11 9.37 17.48 20.30
N SER A 12 10.37 18.31 20.49
CA SER A 12 11.79 17.97 20.37
C SER A 12 12.48 18.12 21.70
N VAL A 13 13.51 17.33 21.97
CA VAL A 13 14.35 17.49 23.16
C VAL A 13 15.50 18.46 22.87
N LYS A 14 16.04 19.08 23.93
CA LYS A 14 17.21 19.97 23.79
C LYS A 14 18.45 19.18 23.35
N GLU A 15 19.38 19.85 22.68
CA GLU A 15 20.60 19.23 22.16
C GLU A 15 21.46 18.56 23.24
N ASP A 16 21.44 19.09 24.45
CA ASP A 16 22.18 18.57 25.62
C ASP A 16 21.42 17.49 26.41
N ASP A 17 20.23 17.09 25.96
CA ASP A 17 19.43 16.07 26.65
C ASP A 17 20.17 14.72 26.73
N PRO A 18 20.30 14.15 27.94
CA PRO A 18 21.01 12.88 28.14
C PRO A 18 20.50 11.72 27.27
N VAL A 19 19.21 11.69 26.89
CA VAL A 19 18.64 10.64 26.05
C VAL A 19 19.31 10.57 24.67
N LEU A 20 19.79 11.69 24.15
CA LEU A 20 20.46 11.74 22.86
C LEU A 20 21.85 11.08 22.85
N LYS A 21 22.44 10.87 24.03
CA LYS A 21 23.73 10.19 24.18
C LYS A 21 23.65 8.67 24.01
N ALA A 22 22.44 8.12 24.09
CA ALA A 22 22.20 6.68 23.87
C ALA A 22 22.24 6.30 22.38
N PHE A 23 22.15 7.29 21.47
CA PHE A 23 22.26 7.06 20.03
C PHE A 23 23.71 7.10 19.55
N PRO A 24 24.05 6.42 18.44
CA PRO A 24 25.38 6.49 17.83
C PRO A 24 25.87 7.92 17.67
N ALA A 25 27.14 8.18 18.05
CA ALA A 25 27.70 9.53 18.10
C ALA A 25 27.75 10.20 16.72
N GLU A 26 27.94 9.40 15.67
CA GLU A 26 28.04 9.83 14.27
C GLU A 26 26.70 10.27 13.66
N LEU A 27 25.57 9.96 14.29
CA LEU A 27 24.26 10.38 13.79
C LEU A 27 24.06 11.89 14.01
N PRO A 28 23.63 12.64 12.97
CA PRO A 28 23.23 14.02 13.13
C PRO A 28 22.12 14.18 14.17
N LEU A 29 22.12 15.30 14.91
CA LEU A 29 21.12 15.61 15.92
C LEU A 29 19.67 15.46 15.38
N LEU A 30 19.43 15.96 14.17
CA LEU A 30 18.14 15.86 13.50
C LEU A 30 17.67 14.39 13.37
N VAL A 31 18.55 13.47 12.97
CA VAL A 31 18.21 12.04 12.84
C VAL A 31 17.96 11.40 14.20
N LYS A 32 18.70 11.77 15.25
CA LYS A 32 18.47 11.30 16.62
C LYS A 32 17.08 11.75 17.13
N GLN A 33 16.70 12.99 16.86
CA GLN A 33 15.37 13.52 17.19
C GLN A 33 14.26 12.73 16.47
N LEU A 34 14.41 12.48 15.17
CA LEU A 34 13.46 11.69 14.39
C LEU A 34 13.33 10.26 14.90
N LEU A 35 14.41 9.63 15.34
CA LEU A 35 14.39 8.30 15.95
C LEU A 35 13.64 8.33 17.29
N LEU A 36 13.93 9.32 18.13
CA LEU A 36 13.26 9.51 19.42
C LEU A 36 11.74 9.68 19.24
N GLN A 37 11.30 10.49 18.26
CA GLN A 37 9.89 10.69 17.93
C GLN A 37 9.21 9.42 17.40
N ARG A 38 9.97 8.45 16.91
CA ARG A 38 9.52 7.11 16.52
C ARG A 38 9.52 6.10 17.67
N GLY A 39 9.89 6.53 18.88
CA GLY A 39 9.92 5.70 20.09
C GLY A 39 11.25 5.00 20.35
N PHE A 40 12.28 5.19 19.51
CA PHE A 40 13.60 4.63 19.76
C PHE A 40 14.33 5.42 20.85
N THR A 41 14.99 4.69 21.77
CA THR A 41 15.75 5.29 22.87
C THR A 41 17.25 4.93 22.84
N GLY A 42 17.74 4.46 21.70
CA GLY A 42 19.11 3.95 21.54
C GLY A 42 19.19 2.44 21.75
N GLY A 43 20.44 1.91 21.74
CA GLY A 43 20.70 0.48 21.93
C GLY A 43 20.36 -0.40 20.73
N THR A 44 20.24 -1.70 21.00
CA THR A 44 20.14 -2.75 19.96
C THR A 44 18.93 -2.58 19.02
N GLU A 45 17.78 -2.16 19.54
CA GLU A 45 16.58 -1.94 18.73
C GLU A 45 16.81 -0.83 17.68
N THR A 46 17.44 0.26 18.10
CA THR A 46 17.83 1.36 17.19
C THR A 46 18.84 0.89 16.13
N GLU A 47 19.82 0.09 16.53
CA GLU A 47 20.82 -0.47 15.60
C GLU A 47 20.16 -1.38 14.57
N LEU A 48 19.25 -2.27 15.00
CA LEU A 48 18.47 -3.14 14.10
C LEU A 48 17.61 -2.35 13.12
N PHE A 49 17.01 -1.26 13.57
CA PHE A 49 16.22 -0.38 12.72
C PHE A 49 17.08 0.34 11.66
N LEU A 50 18.27 0.82 12.04
CA LEU A 50 19.17 1.55 11.14
C LEU A 50 19.93 0.63 10.18
N ASP A 51 20.25 -0.61 10.61
CA ASP A 51 20.96 -1.61 9.81
C ASP A 51 20.17 -2.95 9.78
N PRO A 52 19.01 -2.99 9.11
CA PRO A 52 18.19 -4.20 9.02
C PRO A 52 18.86 -5.25 8.14
N ARG A 53 19.21 -6.40 8.72
CA ARG A 53 19.91 -7.51 8.04
C ARG A 53 19.02 -8.73 7.91
N LEU A 54 19.14 -9.49 6.82
CA LEU A 54 18.40 -10.75 6.64
C LEU A 54 18.69 -11.80 7.71
N SER A 55 19.85 -11.71 8.41
CA SER A 55 20.18 -12.57 9.54
C SER A 55 19.34 -12.29 10.79
N HIS A 56 18.59 -11.19 10.82
CA HIS A 56 17.70 -10.84 11.93
C HIS A 56 16.27 -11.38 11.73
N LEU A 57 16.00 -12.03 10.60
CA LEU A 57 14.73 -12.72 10.39
C LEU A 57 14.60 -13.86 11.41
N SER A 58 13.46 -13.92 12.08
CA SER A 58 13.16 -14.94 13.08
C SER A 58 12.98 -16.33 12.47
N ASP A 59 12.98 -17.33 13.31
CA ASP A 59 12.64 -18.70 12.92
C ASP A 59 11.21 -18.74 12.33
N PRO A 60 11.02 -19.24 11.09
CA PRO A 60 9.69 -19.30 10.50
C PRO A 60 8.71 -20.20 11.24
N PHE A 61 9.21 -21.19 12.01
CA PHE A 61 8.38 -22.09 12.82
C PHE A 61 7.81 -21.43 14.10
N LEU A 62 8.13 -20.16 14.34
CA LEU A 62 7.46 -19.37 15.38
C LEU A 62 6.06 -18.87 14.96
N MET A 63 5.74 -18.93 13.68
CA MET A 63 4.37 -18.71 13.21
C MET A 63 3.52 -19.97 13.45
N GLY A 64 2.32 -19.77 13.96
CA GLY A 64 1.39 -20.86 14.24
C GLY A 64 1.04 -21.68 13.00
N GLU A 65 0.85 -22.97 13.20
CA GLU A 65 0.50 -23.95 12.15
C GLU A 65 1.50 -24.06 10.97
N MET A 66 2.59 -23.29 10.98
CA MET A 66 3.64 -23.36 9.96
C MET A 66 4.20 -24.80 9.83
N ARG A 67 4.34 -25.51 10.96
CA ARG A 67 4.83 -26.89 10.93
C ARG A 67 3.86 -27.84 10.24
N ALA A 68 2.56 -27.74 10.53
CA ALA A 68 1.52 -28.55 9.88
C ALA A 68 1.48 -28.29 8.36
N ALA A 69 1.60 -27.01 7.95
CA ALA A 69 1.68 -26.65 6.54
C ALA A 69 2.91 -27.28 5.86
N VAL A 70 4.08 -27.20 6.46
CA VAL A 70 5.33 -27.79 5.93
C VAL A 70 5.23 -29.31 5.83
N GLU A 71 4.73 -29.99 6.85
CA GLU A 71 4.56 -31.45 6.86
C GLU A 71 3.60 -31.91 5.77
N ARG A 72 2.45 -31.23 5.61
CA ARG A 72 1.46 -31.56 4.56
C ARG A 72 1.99 -31.30 3.15
N ILE A 73 2.75 -30.23 2.96
CA ILE A 73 3.39 -29.93 1.65
C ILE A 73 4.42 -31.01 1.33
N PHE A 74 5.26 -31.42 2.28
CA PHE A 74 6.22 -32.48 2.02
C PHE A 74 5.59 -33.86 1.81
N GLN A 75 4.44 -34.14 2.41
CA GLN A 75 3.66 -35.30 2.07
C GLN A 75 3.26 -35.25 0.58
N ALA A 76 2.71 -34.11 0.11
CA ALA A 76 2.36 -33.96 -1.30
C ALA A 76 3.56 -34.13 -2.24
N VAL A 77 4.74 -33.62 -1.87
CA VAL A 77 5.99 -33.79 -2.61
C VAL A 77 6.38 -35.28 -2.65
N ASP A 78 6.39 -35.97 -1.51
CA ASP A 78 6.86 -37.34 -1.40
C ASP A 78 5.92 -38.35 -2.07
N GLU A 79 4.62 -38.06 -2.11
CA GLU A 79 3.59 -38.90 -2.73
C GLU A 79 3.31 -38.51 -4.20
N GLY A 80 3.88 -37.39 -4.69
CA GLY A 80 3.67 -36.89 -6.04
C GLY A 80 2.22 -36.45 -6.28
N GLU A 81 1.62 -35.80 -5.28
CA GLU A 81 0.22 -35.38 -5.35
C GLU A 81 -0.01 -34.22 -6.32
N THR A 82 -1.24 -34.15 -6.85
CA THR A 82 -1.68 -32.97 -7.61
C THR A 82 -2.05 -31.83 -6.66
N VAL A 83 -1.35 -30.70 -6.79
CA VAL A 83 -1.55 -29.49 -5.97
C VAL A 83 -2.07 -28.34 -6.82
N CYS A 84 -2.99 -27.55 -6.29
CA CYS A 84 -3.42 -26.30 -6.89
C CYS A 84 -3.21 -25.12 -5.95
N ILE A 85 -2.67 -24.02 -6.45
CA ILE A 85 -2.55 -22.74 -5.73
C ILE A 85 -3.73 -21.86 -6.15
N TYR A 86 -4.52 -21.42 -5.20
CA TYR A 86 -5.61 -20.47 -5.40
C TYR A 86 -5.21 -19.10 -4.82
N GLY A 87 -4.99 -18.09 -5.67
CA GLY A 87 -4.57 -16.75 -5.25
C GLY A 87 -5.66 -15.70 -5.34
N ASP A 88 -5.38 -14.49 -4.81
CA ASP A 88 -6.19 -13.30 -5.09
C ASP A 88 -5.62 -12.50 -6.28
N TYR A 89 -6.42 -11.59 -6.81
CA TYR A 89 -6.16 -10.86 -8.07
C TYR A 89 -5.26 -9.62 -7.92
N ASP A 90 -4.92 -9.19 -6.73
CA ASP A 90 -4.09 -8.01 -6.50
C ASP A 90 -2.58 -8.35 -6.46
N VAL A 91 -1.76 -7.34 -6.15
CA VAL A 91 -0.31 -7.50 -6.15
C VAL A 91 0.15 -8.56 -5.15
N ASP A 92 -0.44 -8.58 -3.95
CA ASP A 92 -0.04 -9.52 -2.89
C ASP A 92 -0.39 -10.97 -3.29
N GLY A 93 -1.64 -11.19 -3.76
CA GLY A 93 -2.06 -12.49 -4.26
C GLY A 93 -1.23 -13.00 -5.43
N VAL A 94 -1.04 -12.17 -6.46
CA VAL A 94 -0.28 -12.55 -7.68
C VAL A 94 1.18 -12.85 -7.37
N THR A 95 1.85 -12.05 -6.53
CA THR A 95 3.25 -12.29 -6.15
C THR A 95 3.40 -13.48 -5.22
N SER A 96 2.41 -13.73 -4.35
CA SER A 96 2.33 -14.91 -3.49
C SER A 96 2.24 -16.19 -4.29
N VAL A 97 1.36 -16.24 -5.31
CA VAL A 97 1.28 -17.39 -6.24
C VAL A 97 2.62 -17.61 -6.95
N ALA A 98 3.25 -16.53 -7.46
CA ALA A 98 4.53 -16.66 -8.18
C ALA A 98 5.65 -17.21 -7.28
N LEU A 99 5.77 -16.73 -6.03
CA LEU A 99 6.76 -17.18 -5.06
C LEU A 99 6.49 -18.63 -4.62
N LEU A 100 5.23 -18.96 -4.27
CA LEU A 100 4.86 -20.30 -3.83
C LEU A 100 5.09 -21.34 -4.91
N ARG A 101 4.69 -21.03 -6.15
CA ARG A 101 4.97 -21.89 -7.30
C ARG A 101 6.46 -22.15 -7.46
N ALA A 102 7.29 -21.11 -7.38
CA ALA A 102 8.73 -21.24 -7.58
C ALA A 102 9.40 -22.15 -6.53
N ILE A 103 9.00 -22.05 -5.24
CA ILE A 103 9.57 -22.93 -4.21
C ILE A 103 9.06 -24.37 -4.35
N LEU A 104 7.79 -24.60 -4.67
CA LEU A 104 7.24 -25.94 -4.86
C LEU A 104 7.90 -26.65 -6.07
N MET A 105 8.05 -25.94 -7.19
CA MET A 105 8.76 -26.46 -8.36
C MET A 105 10.22 -26.85 -8.05
N SER A 106 10.87 -26.18 -7.10
CA SER A 106 12.23 -26.53 -6.71
C SER A 106 12.33 -27.84 -5.90
N TYR A 107 11.19 -28.36 -5.43
CA TYR A 107 11.01 -29.68 -4.84
C TYR A 107 10.38 -30.69 -5.82
N ASP A 108 10.44 -30.42 -7.13
CA ASP A 108 9.88 -31.24 -8.20
C ASP A 108 8.34 -31.39 -8.15
N LEU A 109 7.65 -30.47 -7.47
CA LEU A 109 6.20 -30.38 -7.41
C LEU A 109 5.74 -29.19 -8.28
N ASP A 110 5.14 -29.47 -9.47
CA ASP A 110 4.62 -28.42 -10.37
C ASP A 110 3.12 -28.18 -10.09
N PRO A 111 2.75 -27.18 -9.29
CA PRO A 111 1.36 -26.94 -8.94
C PRO A 111 0.61 -26.29 -10.09
N GLN A 112 -0.64 -26.70 -10.26
CA GLN A 112 -1.61 -25.90 -11.00
C GLN A 112 -1.90 -24.61 -10.22
N TYR A 113 -2.41 -23.58 -10.89
CA TYR A 113 -2.72 -22.31 -10.21
C TYR A 113 -3.93 -21.63 -10.81
N PHE A 114 -4.64 -20.91 -9.98
CA PHE A 114 -5.87 -20.22 -10.34
C PHE A 114 -5.97 -18.88 -9.60
N ILE A 115 -6.46 -17.85 -10.30
CA ILE A 115 -6.79 -16.55 -9.73
C ILE A 115 -8.21 -16.16 -10.17
N PRO A 116 -9.11 -15.82 -9.24
CA PRO A 116 -10.48 -15.42 -9.57
C PRO A 116 -10.52 -14.08 -10.30
N VAL A 117 -11.50 -13.88 -11.16
CA VAL A 117 -11.77 -12.60 -11.80
C VAL A 117 -12.82 -11.85 -10.97
N ARG A 118 -12.42 -10.72 -10.40
CA ARG A 118 -13.25 -9.94 -9.46
C ARG A 118 -14.68 -9.67 -9.93
N SER A 119 -14.86 -9.44 -11.22
CA SER A 119 -16.19 -9.14 -11.79
C SER A 119 -17.11 -10.35 -11.90
N ARG A 120 -16.55 -11.58 -11.87
CA ARG A 120 -17.29 -12.85 -12.01
C ARG A 120 -17.47 -13.56 -10.68
N GLU A 121 -16.36 -13.84 -9.97
CA GLU A 121 -16.34 -14.66 -8.76
C GLU A 121 -16.32 -13.81 -7.47
N GLY A 122 -16.08 -12.50 -7.58
CA GLY A 122 -15.98 -11.62 -6.41
C GLY A 122 -14.57 -11.58 -5.82
N TYR A 123 -14.50 -11.47 -4.49
CA TYR A 123 -13.26 -11.41 -3.72
C TYR A 123 -13.04 -12.71 -2.96
N GLY A 124 -11.79 -13.17 -2.95
CA GLY A 124 -11.34 -14.29 -2.12
C GLY A 124 -11.81 -15.66 -2.60
N LEU A 125 -11.80 -16.64 -1.68
CA LEU A 125 -12.26 -17.98 -1.93
C LEU A 125 -13.79 -18.02 -1.89
N SER A 126 -14.43 -18.34 -3.01
CA SER A 126 -15.89 -18.40 -3.17
C SER A 126 -16.30 -19.70 -3.84
N GLU A 127 -17.57 -20.14 -3.65
CA GLU A 127 -18.11 -21.34 -4.28
C GLU A 127 -17.96 -21.31 -5.80
N ALA A 128 -18.35 -20.21 -6.45
CA ALA A 128 -18.19 -20.03 -7.89
C ALA A 128 -16.71 -20.05 -8.34
N GLY A 129 -15.82 -19.48 -7.52
CA GLY A 129 -14.36 -19.51 -7.76
C GLY A 129 -13.80 -20.92 -7.66
N ILE A 130 -14.23 -21.72 -6.67
CA ILE A 130 -13.84 -23.11 -6.50
C ILE A 130 -14.32 -23.96 -7.68
N GLU A 131 -15.60 -23.85 -8.05
CA GLU A 131 -16.16 -24.60 -9.18
C GLU A 131 -15.37 -24.34 -10.47
N ARG A 132 -15.08 -23.07 -10.77
CA ARG A 132 -14.28 -22.72 -11.95
C ARG A 132 -12.85 -23.21 -11.82
N CYS A 133 -12.21 -23.04 -10.68
CA CYS A 133 -10.86 -23.53 -10.41
C CYS A 133 -10.77 -25.03 -10.69
N LEU A 134 -11.67 -25.83 -10.12
CA LEU A 134 -11.68 -27.28 -10.30
C LEU A 134 -12.01 -27.68 -11.74
N SER A 135 -12.80 -26.89 -12.47
CA SER A 135 -13.13 -27.15 -13.89
C SER A 135 -11.97 -26.81 -14.83
N GLU A 136 -11.11 -25.85 -14.47
CA GLU A 136 -9.94 -25.43 -15.24
C GLU A 136 -8.71 -26.26 -14.92
N CYS A 137 -8.67 -26.96 -13.78
CA CYS A 137 -7.59 -27.88 -13.44
C CYS A 137 -7.53 -29.05 -14.42
N ALA A 138 -6.33 -29.34 -14.93
CA ALA A 138 -6.10 -30.51 -15.81
C ALA A 138 -6.35 -31.84 -15.08
N GLU A 139 -5.98 -31.88 -13.81
CA GLU A 139 -6.25 -33.00 -12.89
C GLU A 139 -6.81 -32.44 -11.58
N ARG A 140 -7.74 -33.17 -10.96
CA ARG A 140 -8.32 -32.77 -9.69
C ARG A 140 -7.25 -32.75 -8.60
N PRO A 141 -7.04 -31.62 -7.89
CA PRO A 141 -6.05 -31.56 -6.83
C PRO A 141 -6.49 -32.36 -5.60
N SER A 142 -5.54 -32.96 -4.89
CA SER A 142 -5.73 -33.51 -3.54
C SER A 142 -5.43 -32.47 -2.46
N LEU A 143 -4.64 -31.44 -2.81
CA LEU A 143 -4.29 -30.32 -1.95
C LEU A 143 -4.53 -29.00 -2.67
N LEU A 144 -5.32 -28.12 -2.04
CA LEU A 144 -5.49 -26.71 -2.42
C LEU A 144 -4.74 -25.82 -1.44
N ILE A 145 -3.86 -24.95 -1.93
CA ILE A 145 -3.17 -23.97 -1.10
C ILE A 145 -3.70 -22.59 -1.49
N THR A 146 -4.43 -21.94 -0.57
CA THR A 146 -4.87 -20.57 -0.80
C THR A 146 -3.80 -19.58 -0.38
N VAL A 147 -3.64 -18.50 -1.13
CA VAL A 147 -2.76 -17.38 -0.79
C VAL A 147 -3.54 -16.08 -0.90
N ASP A 148 -3.39 -15.22 0.11
CA ASP A 148 -4.03 -13.91 0.19
C ASP A 148 -5.57 -13.98 0.26
N CYS A 149 -6.09 -15.09 0.69
CA CYS A 149 -7.51 -15.32 0.94
C CYS A 149 -7.71 -16.62 1.73
N GLY A 150 -8.93 -16.80 2.23
CA GLY A 150 -9.36 -18.06 2.82
C GLY A 150 -9.61 -18.02 4.32
N THR A 151 -9.03 -17.10 5.07
CA THR A 151 -9.20 -17.03 6.54
C THR A 151 -10.67 -16.92 6.99
N SER A 152 -11.52 -16.28 6.21
CA SER A 152 -12.95 -16.14 6.50
C SER A 152 -13.86 -17.15 5.78
N SER A 153 -13.29 -18.05 4.96
CA SER A 153 -14.02 -18.91 4.02
C SER A 153 -14.36 -20.29 4.62
N VAL A 154 -15.07 -20.31 5.74
CA VAL A 154 -15.41 -21.55 6.49
C VAL A 154 -16.21 -22.53 5.63
N LYS A 155 -17.25 -22.05 4.95
CA LYS A 155 -18.15 -22.89 4.13
C LYS A 155 -17.47 -23.46 2.90
N GLU A 156 -16.62 -22.64 2.29
CA GLU A 156 -15.85 -23.00 1.11
C GLU A 156 -14.81 -24.08 1.43
N VAL A 157 -14.18 -24.00 2.61
CA VAL A 157 -13.28 -25.05 3.11
C VAL A 157 -14.04 -26.32 3.44
N GLU A 158 -15.22 -26.25 4.08
CA GLU A 158 -16.10 -27.41 4.30
C GLU A 158 -16.47 -28.09 2.99
N MET A 159 -16.80 -27.31 1.95
CA MET A 159 -17.09 -27.84 0.60
C MET A 159 -15.87 -28.60 0.04
N LEU A 160 -14.66 -28.04 0.12
CA LEU A 160 -13.45 -28.67 -0.37
C LEU A 160 -13.12 -29.96 0.40
N ASN A 161 -13.25 -29.95 1.72
CA ASN A 161 -13.09 -31.13 2.56
C ASN A 161 -14.10 -32.22 2.20
N GLY A 162 -15.37 -31.85 1.94
CA GLY A 162 -16.41 -32.77 1.47
C GLY A 162 -16.12 -33.39 0.09
N LEU A 163 -15.28 -32.74 -0.68
CA LEU A 163 -14.75 -33.23 -1.95
C LEU A 163 -13.47 -34.07 -1.81
N GLY A 164 -12.95 -34.24 -0.60
CA GLY A 164 -11.69 -34.95 -0.31
C GLY A 164 -10.44 -34.18 -0.72
N ILE A 165 -10.51 -32.84 -0.71
CA ILE A 165 -9.40 -31.94 -1.03
C ILE A 165 -8.94 -31.27 0.26
N ASP A 166 -7.70 -31.55 0.67
CA ASP A 166 -7.08 -30.87 1.79
C ASP A 166 -6.82 -29.39 1.49
N VAL A 167 -6.91 -28.52 2.50
CA VAL A 167 -6.70 -27.09 2.34
C VAL A 167 -5.59 -26.58 3.26
N ILE A 168 -4.67 -25.79 2.71
CA ILE A 168 -3.73 -24.95 3.47
C ILE A 168 -4.05 -23.50 3.15
N ILE A 169 -4.15 -22.65 4.17
CA ILE A 169 -4.43 -21.22 4.03
C ILE A 169 -3.17 -20.43 4.44
N LEU A 170 -2.66 -19.60 3.53
CA LEU A 170 -1.54 -18.67 3.74
C LEU A 170 -2.08 -17.24 3.55
N ASP A 171 -2.49 -16.60 4.64
CA ASP A 171 -3.28 -15.39 4.57
C ASP A 171 -2.88 -14.41 5.67
N HIS A 172 -3.38 -13.17 5.58
CA HIS A 172 -3.16 -12.10 6.57
C HIS A 172 -4.43 -11.31 6.88
N HIS A 173 -5.57 -11.73 6.35
CA HIS A 173 -6.86 -11.07 6.60
C HIS A 173 -7.44 -11.43 7.96
N GLU A 174 -8.35 -10.58 8.47
CA GLU A 174 -9.06 -10.84 9.71
C GLU A 174 -10.01 -12.04 9.57
N ALA A 175 -10.24 -12.75 10.68
CA ALA A 175 -11.22 -13.81 10.71
C ALA A 175 -12.64 -13.27 10.48
N GLY A 176 -13.44 -14.02 9.74
CA GLY A 176 -14.85 -13.74 9.57
C GLY A 176 -15.69 -14.11 10.81
N PRO A 177 -16.99 -13.76 10.82
CA PRO A 177 -17.88 -14.03 11.96
C PRO A 177 -18.14 -15.53 12.21
N LEU A 178 -17.85 -16.39 11.26
CA LEU A 178 -17.97 -17.85 11.37
C LEU A 178 -16.74 -18.50 12.04
N GLY A 179 -15.71 -17.71 12.36
CA GLY A 179 -14.50 -18.19 12.98
C GLY A 179 -13.49 -18.78 11.98
N ARG A 180 -12.64 -19.69 12.47
CA ARG A 180 -11.54 -20.31 11.71
C ARG A 180 -12.08 -21.47 10.84
N PRO A 181 -11.66 -21.55 9.55
CA PRO A 181 -11.94 -22.70 8.69
C PRO A 181 -11.27 -23.99 9.20
N ASP A 182 -11.91 -25.14 8.93
CA ASP A 182 -11.37 -26.48 9.23
C ASP A 182 -10.39 -26.93 8.13
N ALA A 183 -9.31 -26.18 7.98
CA ALA A 183 -8.20 -26.48 7.07
C ALA A 183 -7.10 -27.25 7.78
N VAL A 184 -6.26 -27.98 7.02
CA VAL A 184 -5.10 -28.70 7.55
C VAL A 184 -4.14 -27.75 8.28
N ALA A 185 -3.97 -26.55 7.71
CA ALA A 185 -3.24 -25.47 8.36
C ALA A 185 -3.78 -24.11 7.93
N VAL A 186 -3.87 -23.16 8.88
CA VAL A 186 -4.14 -21.75 8.62
C VAL A 186 -2.97 -20.95 9.17
N VAL A 187 -2.04 -20.61 8.29
CA VAL A 187 -0.87 -19.79 8.64
C VAL A 187 -1.25 -18.32 8.46
N ASN A 188 -1.75 -17.73 9.54
CA ASN A 188 -2.18 -16.33 9.58
C ASN A 188 -1.98 -15.76 10.99
N ALA A 189 -1.05 -14.84 11.12
CA ALA A 189 -0.70 -14.23 12.39
C ALA A 189 -1.82 -13.43 13.06
N LYS A 190 -2.81 -12.94 12.30
CA LYS A 190 -3.93 -12.15 12.85
C LYS A 190 -4.98 -12.98 13.57
N ILE A 191 -5.02 -14.28 13.34
CA ILE A 191 -5.91 -15.18 14.08
C ILE A 191 -5.22 -15.87 15.26
N GLU A 192 -3.92 -15.64 15.44
CA GLU A 192 -3.13 -16.17 16.54
C GLU A 192 -3.15 -15.20 17.73
N GLU A 193 -3.37 -15.72 18.92
CA GLU A 193 -3.32 -14.89 20.12
C GLU A 193 -1.90 -14.38 20.36
N ASN A 194 -1.74 -13.04 20.44
CA ASN A 194 -0.46 -12.37 20.69
C ASN A 194 0.66 -12.65 19.67
N SER A 195 0.34 -13.00 18.44
CA SER A 195 1.36 -13.18 17.40
C SER A 195 2.09 -11.87 17.10
N PRO A 196 3.44 -11.87 17.06
CA PRO A 196 4.20 -10.67 16.71
C PRO A 196 4.26 -10.40 15.19
N TYR A 197 3.66 -11.25 14.35
CA TYR A 197 3.81 -11.21 12.89
C TYR A 197 2.60 -10.62 12.16
N THR A 198 1.68 -9.98 12.87
CA THR A 198 0.42 -9.42 12.32
C THR A 198 0.62 -8.35 11.24
N TYR A 199 1.83 -7.86 11.09
CA TYR A 199 2.23 -6.88 10.08
C TYR A 199 2.56 -7.50 8.70
N LEU A 200 2.75 -8.83 8.60
CA LEU A 200 3.08 -9.47 7.32
C LEU A 200 1.87 -9.43 6.37
N CYS A 201 2.14 -9.18 5.07
CA CYS A 201 1.22 -9.50 3.99
C CYS A 201 1.37 -10.97 3.57
N SER A 202 0.50 -11.47 2.70
CA SER A 202 0.49 -12.88 2.30
C SER A 202 1.79 -13.30 1.61
N ALA A 203 2.41 -12.46 0.78
CA ALA A 203 3.74 -12.75 0.21
C ALA A 203 4.83 -12.85 1.29
N GLY A 204 4.71 -12.11 2.39
CA GLY A 204 5.56 -12.26 3.56
C GLY A 204 5.35 -13.60 4.25
N VAL A 205 4.11 -14.04 4.41
CA VAL A 205 3.76 -15.38 4.96
C VAL A 205 4.30 -16.49 4.06
N VAL A 206 4.12 -16.37 2.75
CA VAL A 206 4.67 -17.34 1.76
C VAL A 206 6.20 -17.35 1.79
N PHE A 207 6.85 -16.20 1.97
CA PHE A 207 8.30 -16.14 2.14
C PHE A 207 8.75 -16.87 3.41
N LYS A 208 8.04 -16.73 4.52
CA LYS A 208 8.30 -17.48 5.76
C LYS A 208 8.08 -18.98 5.57
N LEU A 209 7.03 -19.38 4.85
CA LEU A 209 6.82 -20.80 4.50
C LEU A 209 7.97 -21.34 3.63
N ALA A 210 8.40 -20.61 2.60
CA ALA A 210 9.54 -21.01 1.78
C ALA A 210 10.83 -21.14 2.61
N HIS A 211 11.04 -20.22 3.59
CA HIS A 211 12.15 -20.32 4.53
C HIS A 211 12.03 -21.58 5.43
N ALA A 212 10.82 -21.92 5.90
CA ALA A 212 10.57 -23.11 6.70
C ALA A 212 10.83 -24.40 5.88
N LEU A 213 10.34 -24.48 4.65
CA LEU A 213 10.60 -25.59 3.74
C LEU A 213 12.11 -25.80 3.51
N LEU A 214 12.85 -24.73 3.23
CA LEU A 214 14.31 -24.78 3.03
C LEU A 214 15.07 -25.12 4.32
N LYS A 215 14.54 -24.79 5.47
CA LYS A 215 15.12 -25.14 6.77
C LYS A 215 14.93 -26.62 7.09
N GLU A 216 13.78 -27.19 6.76
CA GLU A 216 13.46 -28.61 6.95
C GLU A 216 14.18 -29.48 5.90
N ARG A 217 14.08 -29.15 4.62
CA ARG A 217 14.76 -29.86 3.52
C ARG A 217 15.55 -28.88 2.66
N LYS A 218 16.84 -28.76 2.94
CA LYS A 218 17.72 -27.77 2.31
C LYS A 218 17.94 -28.08 0.83
N LEU A 219 17.70 -27.10 -0.05
CA LEU A 219 18.06 -27.11 -1.44
C LEU A 219 19.31 -26.25 -1.71
N LYS A 220 20.26 -26.78 -2.48
CA LYS A 220 21.48 -26.04 -2.87
C LYS A 220 21.25 -25.14 -4.08
N THR A 221 20.24 -25.44 -4.88
CA THR A 221 19.94 -24.79 -6.17
C THR A 221 18.95 -23.66 -6.07
N PHE A 222 18.25 -23.50 -4.91
CA PHE A 222 17.27 -22.45 -4.70
C PHE A 222 17.79 -21.39 -3.73
N ASP A 223 17.84 -20.14 -4.18
CA ASP A 223 18.18 -18.98 -3.34
C ASP A 223 16.93 -18.11 -3.13
N LEU A 224 16.30 -18.26 -1.96
CA LEU A 224 15.09 -17.52 -1.58
C LEU A 224 15.29 -16.00 -1.61
N LYS A 225 16.51 -15.51 -1.42
CA LYS A 225 16.82 -14.07 -1.46
C LYS A 225 16.53 -13.46 -2.84
N LEU A 226 16.53 -14.26 -3.92
CA LEU A 226 16.24 -13.78 -5.26
C LEU A 226 14.77 -13.33 -5.44
N TYR A 227 13.89 -13.74 -4.55
CA TYR A 227 12.45 -13.45 -4.56
C TYR A 227 12.06 -12.31 -3.62
N LEU A 228 13.03 -11.66 -2.95
CA LEU A 228 12.76 -10.52 -2.07
C LEU A 228 12.17 -9.31 -2.81
N ASP A 229 12.44 -9.17 -4.10
CA ASP A 229 11.84 -8.14 -4.94
C ASP A 229 10.32 -8.32 -5.07
N LEU A 230 9.82 -9.55 -5.26
CA LEU A 230 8.39 -9.87 -5.26
C LEU A 230 7.76 -9.55 -3.90
N VAL A 231 8.40 -10.00 -2.80
CA VAL A 231 7.92 -9.74 -1.43
C VAL A 231 7.86 -8.23 -1.13
N ALA A 232 8.87 -7.46 -1.55
CA ALA A 232 8.87 -6.02 -1.35
C ALA A 232 7.76 -5.33 -2.16
N VAL A 233 7.53 -5.77 -3.40
CA VAL A 233 6.45 -5.23 -4.25
C VAL A 233 5.09 -5.50 -3.62
N ALA A 234 4.85 -6.71 -3.11
CA ALA A 234 3.64 -7.08 -2.39
C ALA A 234 3.44 -6.23 -1.13
N THR A 235 4.42 -6.28 -0.21
CA THR A 235 4.36 -5.61 1.10
C THR A 235 4.07 -4.11 0.98
N VAL A 236 4.68 -3.44 -0.02
CA VAL A 236 4.44 -2.01 -0.25
C VAL A 236 3.09 -1.77 -0.91
N ALA A 237 2.67 -2.60 -1.87
CA ALA A 237 1.42 -2.41 -2.59
C ALA A 237 0.19 -2.69 -1.73
N ASP A 238 0.28 -3.64 -0.80
CA ASP A 238 -0.76 -3.96 0.17
C ASP A 238 -0.82 -2.98 1.37
N ILE A 239 0.12 -2.03 1.43
CA ILE A 239 0.15 -0.94 2.43
C ILE A 239 0.21 -1.48 3.88
N VAL A 240 0.78 -2.65 4.11
CA VAL A 240 1.00 -3.17 5.46
C VAL A 240 2.14 -2.42 6.18
N PRO A 241 2.21 -2.47 7.53
CA PRO A 241 3.23 -1.76 8.30
C PRO A 241 4.67 -2.09 7.90
N LEU A 242 5.51 -1.08 7.64
CA LEU A 242 6.93 -1.24 7.34
C LEU A 242 7.79 -1.28 8.62
N VAL A 243 7.46 -2.18 9.51
CA VAL A 243 8.12 -2.41 10.80
C VAL A 243 8.79 -3.79 10.82
N ASP A 244 9.61 -4.05 11.80
CA ASP A 244 10.21 -5.35 12.10
C ASP A 244 10.72 -6.10 10.84
N GLU A 245 10.27 -7.33 10.61
CA GLU A 245 10.72 -8.12 9.45
C GLU A 245 10.26 -7.53 8.11
N ASN A 246 9.09 -6.88 8.03
CA ASN A 246 8.67 -6.19 6.81
C ASN A 246 9.69 -5.12 6.39
N ARG A 247 10.24 -4.38 7.36
CA ARG A 247 11.30 -3.42 7.08
C ARG A 247 12.54 -4.08 6.49
N ILE A 248 12.95 -5.24 7.05
CA ILE A 248 14.08 -6.03 6.54
C ILE A 248 13.80 -6.51 5.11
N LEU A 249 12.65 -7.15 4.90
CA LEU A 249 12.25 -7.72 3.62
C LEU A 249 12.15 -6.65 2.53
N VAL A 250 11.49 -5.53 2.83
CA VAL A 250 11.29 -4.44 1.87
C VAL A 250 12.61 -3.73 1.57
N ARG A 251 13.46 -3.43 2.55
CA ARG A 251 14.75 -2.78 2.30
C ARG A 251 15.63 -3.62 1.36
N HIS A 252 15.75 -4.92 1.63
CA HIS A 252 16.53 -5.81 0.78
C HIS A 252 15.87 -6.08 -0.57
N GLY A 253 14.52 -6.16 -0.59
CA GLY A 253 13.77 -6.37 -1.81
C GLY A 253 13.83 -5.18 -2.77
N LEU A 254 13.71 -3.95 -2.28
CA LEU A 254 13.87 -2.73 -3.09
C LEU A 254 15.28 -2.64 -3.71
N GLY A 255 16.32 -3.02 -2.94
CA GLY A 255 17.67 -3.12 -3.47
C GLY A 255 17.81 -4.16 -4.59
N ARG A 256 17.07 -5.28 -4.50
CA ARG A 256 17.04 -6.30 -5.56
C ARG A 256 16.19 -5.91 -6.75
N LEU A 257 15.09 -5.22 -6.53
CA LEU A 257 14.17 -4.77 -7.57
C LEU A 257 14.89 -3.97 -8.66
N ALA A 258 15.86 -3.16 -8.29
CA ALA A 258 16.71 -2.43 -9.24
C ALA A 258 17.48 -3.35 -10.21
N HIS A 259 17.74 -4.59 -9.81
CA HIS A 259 18.49 -5.61 -10.55
C HIS A 259 17.73 -6.94 -10.56
N SER A 260 16.40 -6.89 -10.65
CA SER A 260 15.53 -8.06 -10.64
C SER A 260 15.96 -9.10 -11.68
N ARG A 261 15.93 -10.37 -11.28
CA ARG A 261 16.11 -11.51 -12.18
C ARG A 261 14.80 -11.99 -12.81
N HIS A 262 13.66 -11.52 -12.28
CA HIS A 262 12.36 -11.77 -12.87
C HIS A 262 12.20 -10.91 -14.12
N THR A 263 12.30 -11.54 -15.29
CA THR A 263 12.28 -10.88 -16.60
C THR A 263 11.07 -9.94 -16.74
N GLY A 264 9.89 -10.40 -16.33
CA GLY A 264 8.68 -9.59 -16.41
C GLY A 264 8.69 -8.40 -15.48
N LEU A 265 9.09 -8.57 -14.21
CA LEU A 265 9.16 -7.49 -13.23
C LEU A 265 10.18 -6.41 -13.64
N LYS A 266 11.34 -6.84 -14.14
CA LYS A 266 12.35 -5.93 -14.70
C LYS A 266 11.78 -5.13 -15.88
N THR A 267 11.14 -5.79 -16.82
CA THR A 267 10.53 -5.14 -18.00
C THR A 267 9.43 -4.17 -17.59
N LEU A 268 8.58 -4.54 -16.61
CA LEU A 268 7.54 -3.66 -16.09
C LEU A 268 8.13 -2.40 -15.43
N THR A 269 9.22 -2.57 -14.68
CA THR A 269 9.95 -1.45 -14.04
C THR A 269 10.48 -0.47 -15.09
N GLU A 270 11.06 -0.97 -16.18
CA GLU A 270 11.56 -0.15 -17.29
C GLU A 270 10.41 0.59 -18.02
N ILE A 271 9.31 -0.10 -18.33
CA ILE A 271 8.11 0.49 -18.97
C ILE A 271 7.45 1.52 -18.05
N ALA A 272 7.47 1.31 -16.73
CA ALA A 272 7.03 2.30 -15.75
C ALA A 272 7.94 3.55 -15.72
N GLY A 273 8.99 3.61 -16.54
CA GLY A 273 9.93 4.73 -16.63
C GLY A 273 10.85 4.83 -15.41
N ILE A 274 11.03 3.72 -14.68
CA ILE A 274 11.95 3.63 -13.56
C ILE A 274 13.27 3.11 -14.11
N ARG A 275 14.31 3.91 -13.97
CA ARG A 275 15.67 3.51 -14.38
C ARG A 275 16.51 3.37 -13.13
N PRO A 276 17.06 2.19 -12.83
CA PRO A 276 18.08 2.07 -11.81
C PRO A 276 19.22 3.03 -12.16
N SER A 277 19.68 3.83 -11.21
CA SER A 277 20.86 4.65 -11.46
C SER A 277 22.09 3.72 -11.47
N ASP A 278 22.99 3.90 -12.42
CA ASP A 278 24.25 3.14 -12.51
C ASP A 278 25.24 3.46 -11.37
N SER A 279 24.87 4.34 -10.45
CA SER A 279 25.75 4.76 -9.34
C SER A 279 25.63 3.77 -8.17
N ALA A 280 26.74 3.12 -7.86
CA ALA A 280 26.90 2.14 -6.78
C ALA A 280 26.72 2.72 -5.35
N ASN A 281 26.48 4.00 -5.18
CA ASN A 281 26.42 4.68 -3.88
C ASN A 281 25.02 5.27 -3.65
N HIS A 282 24.29 4.71 -2.70
CA HIS A 282 23.06 5.18 -2.06
C HIS A 282 21.89 5.65 -2.95
N ALA A 283 22.16 6.19 -4.12
CA ALA A 283 21.19 6.78 -5.05
C ALA A 283 20.57 5.79 -6.06
N GLY A 284 20.88 4.51 -5.99
CA GLY A 284 20.44 3.49 -6.94
C GLY A 284 19.27 2.64 -6.44
N PHE A 285 18.83 2.83 -5.20
CA PHE A 285 17.72 2.06 -4.66
C PHE A 285 16.38 2.63 -5.15
N LEU A 286 15.54 1.72 -5.63
CA LEU A 286 14.12 2.04 -5.80
C LEU A 286 13.52 2.24 -4.41
N ASN A 287 12.76 3.30 -4.22
CA ASN A 287 12.05 3.53 -2.97
C ASN A 287 10.63 2.94 -3.01
N ALA A 288 9.97 2.86 -1.87
CA ALA A 288 8.62 2.34 -1.76
C ALA A 288 7.60 3.12 -2.62
N ALA A 289 7.80 4.42 -2.84
CA ALA A 289 6.93 5.23 -3.69
C ALA A 289 6.95 4.76 -5.16
N HIS A 290 8.09 4.31 -5.68
CA HIS A 290 8.15 3.71 -7.02
C HIS A 290 7.26 2.46 -7.12
N VAL A 291 7.24 1.63 -6.10
CA VAL A 291 6.37 0.45 -6.04
C VAL A 291 4.91 0.88 -5.92
N GLY A 292 4.57 1.68 -4.91
CA GLY A 292 3.19 2.06 -4.59
C GLY A 292 2.49 2.89 -5.68
N PHE A 293 3.24 3.72 -6.42
CA PHE A 293 2.65 4.64 -7.41
C PHE A 293 2.94 4.27 -8.87
N ARG A 294 3.89 3.38 -9.14
CA ARG A 294 4.26 3.08 -10.53
C ARG A 294 4.19 1.59 -10.87
N ILE A 295 4.69 0.67 -10.04
CA ILE A 295 4.69 -0.77 -10.30
C ILE A 295 3.36 -1.40 -9.89
N GLY A 296 2.98 -1.28 -8.61
CA GLY A 296 1.77 -1.88 -8.04
C GLY A 296 0.48 -1.51 -8.80
N PRO A 297 0.25 -0.22 -9.15
CA PRO A 297 -0.92 0.18 -9.92
C PRO A 297 -1.06 -0.50 -11.30
N ARG A 298 0.05 -0.87 -11.95
CA ARG A 298 0.04 -1.59 -13.23
C ARG A 298 -0.36 -3.05 -13.06
N ILE A 299 0.16 -3.71 -12.04
CA ILE A 299 -0.22 -5.09 -11.70
C ILE A 299 -1.70 -5.12 -11.29
N ASN A 300 -2.14 -4.23 -10.39
CA ASN A 300 -3.52 -4.15 -9.93
C ASN A 300 -4.52 -3.79 -11.04
N ALA A 301 -4.07 -3.11 -12.11
CA ALA A 301 -4.96 -2.76 -13.22
C ALA A 301 -5.46 -4.00 -13.98
N ALA A 302 -4.69 -5.08 -14.05
CA ALA A 302 -5.11 -6.33 -14.65
C ALA A 302 -6.39 -6.88 -13.97
N GLY A 303 -6.37 -7.02 -12.65
CA GLY A 303 -7.52 -7.53 -11.88
C GLY A 303 -8.75 -6.61 -11.86
N ARG A 304 -8.59 -5.32 -12.23
CA ARG A 304 -9.70 -4.35 -12.29
C ARG A 304 -10.32 -4.22 -13.66
N MET A 305 -9.52 -4.39 -14.71
CA MET A 305 -9.92 -4.07 -16.08
C MET A 305 -10.14 -5.31 -16.95
N ASP A 306 -9.44 -6.43 -16.67
CA ASP A 306 -9.49 -7.63 -17.50
C ASP A 306 -9.16 -8.89 -16.67
N SER A 307 -8.03 -9.55 -16.93
CA SER A 307 -7.64 -10.81 -16.31
C SER A 307 -6.40 -10.66 -15.42
N PRO A 308 -6.46 -11.06 -14.14
CA PRO A 308 -5.29 -11.05 -13.26
C PRO A 308 -4.22 -12.06 -13.70
N MET A 309 -4.58 -13.04 -14.54
CA MET A 309 -3.66 -14.04 -15.08
C MET A 309 -2.52 -13.42 -15.90
N ASP A 310 -2.77 -12.28 -16.58
CA ASP A 310 -1.72 -11.59 -17.35
C ASP A 310 -0.63 -11.02 -16.45
N ALA A 311 -1.00 -10.56 -15.25
CA ALA A 311 -0.04 -10.10 -14.25
C ALA A 311 0.78 -11.27 -13.69
N LEU A 312 0.14 -12.41 -13.41
CA LEU A 312 0.85 -13.62 -12.97
C LEU A 312 1.78 -14.15 -14.08
N GLU A 313 1.30 -14.24 -15.31
CA GLU A 313 2.14 -14.68 -16.45
C GLU A 313 3.36 -13.78 -16.63
N LEU A 314 3.19 -12.46 -16.45
CA LEU A 314 4.32 -11.52 -16.48
C LEU A 314 5.39 -11.88 -15.43
N LEU A 315 4.99 -12.21 -14.21
CA LEU A 315 5.94 -12.55 -13.14
C LEU A 315 6.60 -13.91 -13.34
N LEU A 316 5.94 -14.85 -14.05
CA LEU A 316 6.42 -16.20 -14.28
C LEU A 316 7.25 -16.35 -15.56
N THR A 317 7.07 -15.47 -16.55
CA THR A 317 7.72 -15.62 -17.85
C THR A 317 9.23 -15.38 -17.81
N MET A 318 9.98 -16.23 -18.51
CA MET A 318 11.40 -16.06 -18.76
C MET A 318 11.68 -15.55 -20.19
N ASP A 319 10.64 -15.45 -21.05
CA ASP A 319 10.76 -14.95 -22.42
C ASP A 319 10.69 -13.43 -22.44
N ASN A 320 11.75 -12.78 -22.89
CA ASN A 320 11.83 -11.32 -22.99
C ASN A 320 10.75 -10.71 -23.92
N ARG A 321 10.39 -11.39 -25.02
CA ARG A 321 9.36 -10.87 -25.95
C ARG A 321 8.00 -10.92 -25.30
N ARG A 322 7.69 -12.04 -24.64
CA ARG A 322 6.43 -12.20 -23.91
C ARG A 322 6.33 -11.22 -22.75
N ALA A 323 7.43 -11.02 -22.01
CA ALA A 323 7.49 -10.03 -20.93
C ALA A 323 7.18 -8.60 -21.43
N VAL A 324 7.73 -8.20 -22.57
CA VAL A 324 7.45 -6.88 -23.16
C VAL A 324 5.97 -6.75 -23.56
N GLN A 325 5.38 -7.76 -24.17
CA GLN A 325 3.96 -7.77 -24.56
C GLN A 325 3.05 -7.60 -23.34
N LEU A 326 3.26 -8.43 -22.31
CA LEU A 326 2.47 -8.41 -21.08
C LEU A 326 2.64 -7.09 -20.31
N ALA A 327 3.88 -6.60 -20.16
CA ALA A 327 4.13 -5.35 -19.46
C ALA A 327 3.53 -4.13 -20.19
N GLN A 328 3.53 -4.11 -21.54
CA GLN A 328 2.85 -3.09 -22.34
C GLN A 328 1.32 -3.16 -22.17
N MET A 329 0.77 -4.37 -22.11
CA MET A 329 -0.65 -4.58 -21.87
C MET A 329 -1.07 -4.07 -20.48
N LEU A 330 -0.32 -4.41 -19.43
CA LEU A 330 -0.57 -3.89 -18.08
C LEU A 330 -0.43 -2.36 -18.01
N ASP A 331 0.53 -1.76 -18.70
CA ASP A 331 0.67 -0.30 -18.79
C ASP A 331 -0.54 0.32 -19.50
N SER A 332 -1.05 -0.31 -20.56
CA SER A 332 -2.27 0.12 -21.26
C SER A 332 -3.51 0.05 -20.36
N HIS A 333 -3.70 -1.06 -19.62
CA HIS A 333 -4.79 -1.19 -18.65
C HIS A 333 -4.70 -0.13 -17.56
N ASN A 334 -3.49 0.16 -17.06
CA ASN A 334 -3.28 1.19 -16.07
C ASN A 334 -3.59 2.60 -16.61
N ARG A 335 -3.23 2.90 -17.87
CA ARG A 335 -3.60 4.19 -18.52
C ARG A 335 -5.10 4.32 -18.67
N LYS A 336 -5.77 3.25 -19.17
CA LYS A 336 -7.23 3.25 -19.30
C LYS A 336 -7.91 3.47 -17.94
N ARG A 337 -7.43 2.79 -16.89
CA ARG A 337 -7.91 3.03 -15.53
C ARG A 337 -7.72 4.48 -15.09
N GLN A 338 -6.55 5.11 -15.39
CA GLN A 338 -6.29 6.52 -15.07
C GLN A 338 -7.18 7.48 -15.84
N GLU A 339 -7.52 7.20 -17.10
CA GLU A 339 -8.45 7.98 -17.92
C GLU A 339 -9.86 7.92 -17.32
N GLU A 340 -10.35 6.73 -16.97
CA GLU A 340 -11.63 6.53 -16.28
C GLU A 340 -11.67 7.25 -14.93
N GLU A 341 -10.60 7.15 -14.15
CA GLU A 341 -10.45 7.81 -12.86
C GLU A 341 -10.52 9.35 -12.99
N GLU A 342 -9.84 9.90 -13.98
CA GLU A 342 -9.84 11.34 -14.26
C GLU A 342 -11.21 11.83 -14.75
N ALA A 343 -11.90 11.05 -15.58
CA ALA A 343 -13.25 11.36 -16.04
C ALA A 343 -14.24 11.39 -14.87
N ILE A 344 -14.23 10.34 -14.02
CA ILE A 344 -15.09 10.27 -12.82
C ILE A 344 -14.75 11.42 -11.85
N ARG A 345 -13.47 11.70 -11.62
CA ARG A 345 -13.02 12.79 -10.74
C ARG A 345 -13.51 14.15 -11.22
N THR A 346 -13.43 14.40 -12.52
CA THR A 346 -13.86 15.66 -13.12
C THR A 346 -15.37 15.86 -12.96
N ASP A 347 -16.16 14.84 -13.30
CA ASP A 347 -17.61 14.83 -13.13
C ASP A 347 -18.01 15.02 -11.65
N ALA A 348 -17.37 14.26 -10.75
CA ALA A 348 -17.60 14.39 -9.32
C ALA A 348 -17.30 15.78 -8.76
N VAL A 349 -16.21 16.44 -9.20
CA VAL A 349 -15.88 17.81 -8.80
C VAL A 349 -16.90 18.81 -9.34
N GLU A 350 -17.41 18.63 -10.55
CA GLU A 350 -18.47 19.46 -11.11
C GLU A 350 -19.77 19.30 -10.31
N MET A 351 -20.15 18.07 -9.97
CA MET A 351 -21.31 17.82 -9.09
C MET A 351 -21.17 18.50 -7.74
N LEU A 352 -19.97 18.45 -7.12
CA LEU A 352 -19.71 19.11 -5.84
C LEU A 352 -19.81 20.64 -5.97
N HIS A 353 -19.30 21.23 -7.05
CA HIS A 353 -19.42 22.66 -7.29
C HIS A 353 -20.87 23.15 -7.29
N ASN A 354 -21.80 22.32 -7.77
CA ASN A 354 -23.19 22.65 -7.93
C ASN A 354 -24.08 22.38 -6.71
N SER A 355 -23.65 21.45 -5.81
CA SER A 355 -24.54 20.93 -4.75
C SER A 355 -23.93 20.83 -3.36
N PHE A 356 -22.62 21.01 -3.20
CA PHE A 356 -21.92 20.81 -1.94
C PHE A 356 -21.68 22.14 -1.21
N ASP A 357 -22.13 22.20 0.04
CA ASP A 357 -21.87 23.31 0.95
C ASP A 357 -20.83 22.88 2.01
N PRO A 358 -19.56 23.36 1.93
CA PRO A 358 -18.50 22.97 2.86
C PRO A 358 -18.80 23.22 4.34
N GLU A 359 -19.70 24.19 4.65
CA GLU A 359 -20.06 24.55 6.04
C GLU A 359 -21.16 23.63 6.61
N ARG A 360 -22.01 23.08 5.74
CA ARG A 360 -23.16 22.24 6.13
C ARG A 360 -22.89 20.76 5.94
N ASP A 361 -22.14 20.42 4.88
CA ASP A 361 -21.94 19.04 4.47
C ASP A 361 -20.66 18.48 5.10
N ASN A 362 -20.83 17.57 6.06
CA ASN A 362 -19.72 16.87 6.72
C ASN A 362 -19.29 15.60 5.99
N VAL A 363 -20.00 15.20 4.94
CA VAL A 363 -19.76 14.01 4.13
C VAL A 363 -19.91 14.32 2.65
N ILE A 364 -19.29 13.49 1.81
CA ILE A 364 -19.48 13.51 0.36
C ILE A 364 -20.15 12.20 -0.04
N VAL A 365 -21.31 12.26 -0.68
CA VAL A 365 -21.98 11.09 -1.29
C VAL A 365 -22.39 11.47 -2.69
N LEU A 366 -21.74 10.82 -3.66
CA LEU A 366 -21.97 11.07 -5.08
C LEU A 366 -22.22 9.76 -5.81
N GLY A 367 -23.04 9.82 -6.86
CA GLY A 367 -23.34 8.64 -7.67
C GLY A 367 -23.71 8.99 -9.10
N SER A 368 -23.36 8.10 -10.02
CA SER A 368 -23.70 8.25 -11.45
C SER A 368 -23.79 6.86 -12.13
N ARG A 369 -24.65 6.78 -13.15
CA ARG A 369 -24.74 5.62 -14.04
C ARG A 369 -23.60 5.54 -15.04
N ALA A 370 -22.89 6.64 -15.26
CA ALA A 370 -21.75 6.71 -16.17
C ALA A 370 -20.44 6.20 -15.56
N TRP A 371 -20.42 5.92 -14.25
CA TRP A 371 -19.18 5.59 -13.54
C TRP A 371 -18.86 4.11 -13.50
N HIS A 372 -17.60 3.77 -13.67
CA HIS A 372 -17.15 2.38 -13.64
C HIS A 372 -16.93 1.88 -12.19
N PRO A 373 -17.59 0.77 -11.75
CA PRO A 373 -17.54 0.31 -10.36
C PRO A 373 -16.14 -0.11 -9.87
N GLY A 374 -15.25 -0.51 -10.77
CA GLY A 374 -13.86 -0.88 -10.43
C GLY A 374 -12.96 0.31 -10.04
N VAL A 375 -13.40 1.56 -10.30
CA VAL A 375 -12.58 2.77 -10.14
C VAL A 375 -13.11 3.70 -9.05
N VAL A 376 -14.41 3.65 -8.71
CA VAL A 376 -15.04 4.56 -7.73
C VAL A 376 -14.33 4.62 -6.38
N GLY A 377 -13.71 3.51 -5.92
CA GLY A 377 -12.97 3.50 -4.66
C GLY A 377 -11.69 4.33 -4.67
N ILE A 378 -11.05 4.47 -5.85
CA ILE A 378 -9.87 5.33 -6.02
C ILE A 378 -10.30 6.79 -5.98
N VAL A 379 -11.37 7.13 -6.69
CA VAL A 379 -11.93 8.49 -6.70
C VAL A 379 -12.44 8.89 -5.32
N ALA A 380 -13.08 7.98 -4.57
CA ALA A 380 -13.46 8.22 -3.18
C ALA A 380 -12.26 8.61 -2.31
N SER A 381 -11.11 7.92 -2.47
CA SER A 381 -9.87 8.26 -1.77
C SER A 381 -9.34 9.64 -2.14
N GLN A 382 -9.42 10.02 -3.43
CA GLN A 382 -8.95 11.33 -3.91
C GLN A 382 -9.82 12.48 -3.40
N LEU A 383 -11.14 12.31 -3.47
CA LEU A 383 -12.09 13.31 -2.97
C LEU A 383 -11.97 13.46 -1.44
N MET A 384 -11.88 12.35 -0.71
CA MET A 384 -11.67 12.36 0.74
C MET A 384 -10.41 13.16 1.11
N ARG A 385 -9.28 12.92 0.42
CA ARG A 385 -8.02 13.65 0.66
C ARG A 385 -8.14 15.12 0.29
N ARG A 386 -8.80 15.45 -0.83
CA ARG A 386 -8.93 16.83 -1.32
C ARG A 386 -9.82 17.68 -0.42
N TYR A 387 -10.94 17.14 0.04
CA TYR A 387 -11.94 17.88 0.82
C TYR A 387 -11.88 17.58 2.32
N HIS A 388 -11.09 16.60 2.74
CA HIS A 388 -10.99 16.08 4.10
C HIS A 388 -12.36 15.75 4.69
N LYS A 389 -13.19 15.03 3.93
CA LYS A 389 -14.54 14.59 4.31
C LYS A 389 -14.70 13.10 4.05
N PRO A 390 -15.37 12.35 4.94
CA PRO A 390 -15.77 10.97 4.64
C PRO A 390 -16.56 10.94 3.35
N THR A 391 -16.20 10.03 2.44
CA THR A 391 -16.67 10.08 1.05
C THR A 391 -17.15 8.71 0.59
N PHE A 392 -18.36 8.64 0.02
CA PHE A 392 -18.85 7.51 -0.79
C PHE A 392 -19.02 7.93 -2.25
N VAL A 393 -18.48 7.11 -3.15
CA VAL A 393 -18.65 7.24 -4.60
C VAL A 393 -19.33 5.97 -5.12
N ILE A 394 -20.44 6.13 -5.84
CA ILE A 394 -21.39 5.05 -6.17
C ILE A 394 -21.54 4.96 -7.70
N ALA A 395 -21.35 3.76 -8.25
CA ALA A 395 -21.65 3.46 -9.64
C ALA A 395 -23.01 2.72 -9.71
N PHE A 396 -23.98 3.29 -10.43
CA PHE A 396 -25.29 2.70 -10.64
C PHE A 396 -25.33 1.89 -11.94
N ASP A 397 -25.98 0.74 -11.91
CA ASP A 397 -26.29 -0.03 -13.10
C ASP A 397 -27.59 0.45 -13.78
N GLU A 398 -27.97 -0.22 -14.90
CA GLU A 398 -29.18 0.13 -15.65
C GLU A 398 -30.46 -0.07 -14.84
N SER A 399 -30.45 -0.98 -13.86
CA SER A 399 -31.59 -1.25 -12.97
C SER A 399 -31.74 -0.20 -11.86
N GLY A 400 -30.78 0.70 -11.69
CA GLY A 400 -30.74 1.68 -10.62
C GLY A 400 -30.20 1.13 -9.30
N VAL A 401 -29.53 -0.03 -9.31
CA VAL A 401 -28.80 -0.56 -8.17
C VAL A 401 -27.36 -0.08 -8.23
N GLY A 402 -26.89 0.56 -7.17
CA GLY A 402 -25.56 1.14 -7.08
C GLY A 402 -24.63 0.34 -6.18
N LYS A 403 -23.37 0.15 -6.64
CA LYS A 403 -22.26 -0.33 -5.81
C LYS A 403 -21.39 0.85 -5.44
N GLY A 404 -21.31 1.16 -4.15
CA GLY A 404 -20.54 2.29 -3.60
C GLY A 404 -19.28 1.84 -2.90
N SER A 405 -18.25 2.68 -2.99
CA SER A 405 -17.02 2.51 -2.23
C SER A 405 -16.79 3.76 -1.37
N GLY A 406 -16.58 3.55 -0.07
CA GLY A 406 -16.36 4.59 0.92
C GLY A 406 -14.91 4.68 1.38
N ARG A 407 -14.48 5.91 1.69
CA ARG A 407 -13.21 6.23 2.35
C ARG A 407 -13.44 7.25 3.43
N SER A 408 -12.74 7.10 4.56
CA SER A 408 -12.94 7.94 5.73
C SER A 408 -11.73 8.77 6.13
N ILE A 409 -11.98 9.73 7.00
CA ILE A 409 -10.97 10.50 7.72
C ILE A 409 -10.82 9.94 9.15
N PRO A 410 -9.68 10.18 9.83
CA PRO A 410 -9.52 9.79 11.22
C PRO A 410 -10.68 10.28 12.10
N GLY A 411 -11.16 9.43 13.00
CA GLY A 411 -12.25 9.73 13.92
C GLY A 411 -13.66 9.44 13.38
N VAL A 412 -13.83 9.03 12.13
CA VAL A 412 -15.12 8.62 11.55
C VAL A 412 -15.08 7.17 11.10
N SER A 413 -15.84 6.29 11.75
CA SER A 413 -15.97 4.87 11.38
C SER A 413 -17.04 4.67 10.29
N LEU A 414 -16.65 4.20 9.10
CA LEU A 414 -17.61 3.90 8.03
C LEU A 414 -18.47 2.67 8.34
N VAL A 415 -17.94 1.66 9.00
CA VAL A 415 -18.73 0.47 9.34
C VAL A 415 -19.84 0.81 10.31
N GLN A 416 -19.59 1.66 11.32
CA GLN A 416 -20.63 2.14 12.22
C GLN A 416 -21.62 3.06 11.51
N ALA A 417 -21.15 3.92 10.61
CA ALA A 417 -22.03 4.76 9.78
C ALA A 417 -22.97 3.92 8.90
N ILE A 418 -22.47 2.85 8.26
CA ILE A 418 -23.28 1.92 7.48
C ILE A 418 -24.35 1.24 8.35
N HIS A 419 -23.99 0.77 9.54
CA HIS A 419 -24.95 0.18 10.47
C HIS A 419 -26.02 1.18 10.90
N HIS A 420 -25.64 2.43 11.16
CA HIS A 420 -26.58 3.50 11.52
C HIS A 420 -27.54 3.85 10.35
N CYS A 421 -27.08 3.75 9.13
CA CYS A 421 -27.81 4.07 7.91
C CYS A 421 -28.45 2.84 7.23
N ALA A 422 -28.48 1.67 7.89
CA ALA A 422 -28.87 0.39 7.29
C ALA A 422 -30.24 0.43 6.58
N ASP A 423 -31.22 1.16 7.12
CA ASP A 423 -32.57 1.29 6.55
C ASP A 423 -32.58 1.98 5.16
N THR A 424 -31.49 2.64 4.78
CA THR A 424 -31.35 3.31 3.49
C THR A 424 -30.57 2.48 2.46
N LEU A 425 -30.01 1.35 2.87
CA LEU A 425 -29.11 0.51 2.09
C LEU A 425 -29.75 -0.85 1.79
N VAL A 426 -29.36 -1.46 0.67
CA VAL A 426 -29.63 -2.88 0.39
C VAL A 426 -28.68 -3.76 1.21
N SER A 427 -27.41 -3.39 1.24
CA SER A 427 -26.38 -4.05 2.05
C SER A 427 -25.16 -3.15 2.18
N GLY A 428 -24.30 -3.45 3.14
CA GLY A 428 -23.02 -2.74 3.29
C GLY A 428 -22.16 -3.33 4.39
N GLY A 429 -20.88 -3.04 4.35
CA GLY A 429 -19.91 -3.50 5.32
C GLY A 429 -18.49 -3.06 4.98
N GLY A 430 -17.53 -3.41 5.84
CA GLY A 430 -16.13 -3.06 5.68
C GLY A 430 -15.47 -2.75 7.01
N HIS A 431 -14.54 -1.83 6.98
CA HIS A 431 -13.74 -1.36 8.12
C HIS A 431 -13.95 0.13 8.38
N ASP A 432 -13.35 0.64 9.45
CA ASP A 432 -13.51 2.05 9.84
C ASP A 432 -13.11 3.03 8.72
N MET A 433 -12.01 2.76 8.02
CA MET A 433 -11.45 3.68 7.03
C MET A 433 -11.86 3.37 5.58
N ALA A 434 -12.39 2.19 5.30
CA ALA A 434 -12.79 1.76 3.95
C ALA A 434 -13.97 0.79 4.03
N ALA A 435 -15.03 1.09 3.26
CA ALA A 435 -16.24 0.28 3.27
C ALA A 435 -16.88 0.21 1.88
N GLY A 436 -17.71 -0.82 1.68
CA GLY A 436 -18.54 -0.98 0.49
C GLY A 436 -20.02 -0.93 0.85
N LEU A 437 -20.86 -0.52 -0.09
CA LEU A 437 -22.32 -0.55 0.07
C LEU A 437 -23.01 -0.89 -1.24
N VAL A 438 -24.23 -1.38 -1.11
CA VAL A 438 -25.20 -1.55 -2.21
C VAL A 438 -26.44 -0.72 -1.87
N ILE A 439 -26.91 0.10 -2.81
CA ILE A 439 -27.97 1.07 -2.60
C ILE A 439 -28.82 1.24 -3.86
N GLU A 440 -30.13 1.48 -3.69
CA GLU A 440 -30.99 1.93 -4.77
C GLU A 440 -30.78 3.43 -5.05
N GLU A 441 -30.74 3.84 -6.30
CA GLU A 441 -30.53 5.23 -6.72
C GLU A 441 -31.53 6.20 -6.06
N ALA A 442 -32.80 5.77 -5.94
CA ALA A 442 -33.86 6.53 -5.28
C ALA A 442 -33.61 6.79 -3.78
N ARG A 443 -32.74 6.01 -3.13
CA ARG A 443 -32.41 6.10 -1.70
C ARG A 443 -31.13 6.91 -1.43
N MET A 444 -30.41 7.32 -2.47
CA MET A 444 -29.10 7.99 -2.33
C MET A 444 -29.19 9.27 -1.47
N ASP A 445 -30.23 10.09 -1.65
CA ASP A 445 -30.40 11.33 -0.88
C ASP A 445 -30.78 11.06 0.58
N ASP A 446 -31.54 9.98 0.84
CA ASP A 446 -31.87 9.55 2.21
C ASP A 446 -30.58 9.10 2.92
N PHE A 447 -29.75 8.29 2.25
CA PHE A 447 -28.46 7.87 2.78
C PHE A 447 -27.53 9.06 3.04
N ARG A 448 -27.42 10.01 2.09
CA ARG A 448 -26.59 11.23 2.26
C ARG A 448 -27.01 11.99 3.50
N ARG A 449 -28.32 12.22 3.72
CA ARG A 449 -28.83 12.92 4.90
C ARG A 449 -28.57 12.16 6.21
N ALA A 450 -28.80 10.85 6.21
CA ALA A 450 -28.57 10.01 7.39
C ALA A 450 -27.08 9.96 7.75
N PHE A 451 -26.20 9.78 6.77
CA PHE A 451 -24.75 9.75 6.96
C PHE A 451 -24.20 11.12 7.44
N ASN A 452 -24.66 12.22 6.85
CA ASN A 452 -24.27 13.57 7.28
C ASN A 452 -24.68 13.83 8.73
N ARG A 453 -25.90 13.43 9.13
CA ARG A 453 -26.39 13.54 10.51
C ARG A 453 -25.52 12.71 11.46
N TYR A 454 -25.26 11.45 11.13
CA TYR A 454 -24.40 10.57 11.93
C TYR A 454 -23.03 11.19 12.20
N VAL A 455 -22.35 11.68 11.17
CA VAL A 455 -21.03 12.31 11.31
C VAL A 455 -21.11 13.60 12.15
N SER A 456 -22.16 14.39 11.97
CA SER A 456 -22.36 15.62 12.75
C SER A 456 -22.59 15.36 14.24
N GLU A 457 -23.30 14.28 14.57
CA GLU A 457 -23.66 13.92 15.95
C GLU A 457 -22.53 13.19 16.69
N THR A 458 -21.67 12.45 15.95
CA THR A 458 -20.63 11.61 16.55
C THR A 458 -19.23 12.24 16.55
N THR A 459 -19.03 13.39 15.88
CA THR A 459 -17.72 14.04 15.78
C THR A 459 -17.81 15.54 15.99
N THR A 460 -16.74 16.12 16.51
CA THR A 460 -16.59 17.59 16.64
C THR A 460 -15.97 18.18 15.38
N GLU A 461 -16.08 19.51 15.20
CA GLU A 461 -15.43 20.23 14.10
C GLU A 461 -13.90 20.08 14.13
N GLU A 462 -13.33 20.12 15.33
CA GLU A 462 -11.88 19.92 15.54
C GLU A 462 -11.42 18.54 15.07
N GLN A 463 -12.18 17.47 15.37
CA GLN A 463 -11.89 16.11 14.90
C GLN A 463 -12.01 15.96 13.38
N ARG A 464 -12.83 16.79 12.72
CA ARG A 464 -12.99 16.83 11.27
C ARG A 464 -12.03 17.79 10.56
N SER A 465 -11.25 18.56 11.30
CA SER A 465 -10.28 19.50 10.74
C SER A 465 -8.99 18.77 10.33
N PRO A 466 -8.44 19.05 9.15
CA PRO A 466 -7.21 18.40 8.73
C PRO A 466 -6.03 18.89 9.56
N VAL A 467 -5.26 17.95 10.12
CA VAL A 467 -4.07 18.25 10.91
C VAL A 467 -2.83 17.86 10.10
N LEU A 468 -1.86 18.76 10.04
CA LEU A 468 -0.55 18.50 9.47
C LEU A 468 0.48 18.34 10.59
N ASN A 469 0.83 17.09 10.87
CA ASN A 469 1.82 16.78 11.90
C ASN A 469 3.24 16.98 11.35
N ILE A 470 3.92 17.98 11.84
CA ILE A 470 5.29 18.34 11.46
C ILE A 470 6.24 17.71 12.46
N ASP A 471 7.21 16.94 11.96
CA ASP A 471 8.16 16.26 12.83
C ASP A 471 9.17 17.26 13.41
N MET A 472 9.64 18.24 12.60
CA MET A 472 10.65 19.16 13.08
C MET A 472 10.71 20.45 12.26
N GLU A 473 11.02 21.56 12.92
CA GLU A 473 11.45 22.78 12.24
C GLU A 473 12.95 22.71 11.94
N VAL A 474 13.33 23.02 10.69
CA VAL A 474 14.71 22.96 10.21
C VAL A 474 15.05 24.19 9.36
N SER A 475 16.28 24.68 9.48
CA SER A 475 16.76 25.73 8.59
C SER A 475 17.26 25.17 7.26
N PHE A 476 17.21 25.96 6.18
CA PHE A 476 17.80 25.57 4.90
C PHE A 476 19.31 25.29 4.98
N GLN A 477 19.99 25.89 5.96
CA GLN A 477 21.41 25.65 6.21
C GLN A 477 21.68 24.23 6.73
N ALA A 478 20.76 23.65 7.51
CA ALA A 478 20.87 22.28 8.02
C ALA A 478 20.65 21.20 6.96
N LEU A 479 20.02 21.55 5.83
CA LEU A 479 19.69 20.61 4.75
C LEU A 479 20.94 20.38 3.86
N THR A 480 21.77 19.40 4.23
CA THR A 480 23.01 19.04 3.54
C THR A 480 22.95 17.64 2.95
N LEU A 481 23.89 17.31 2.05
CA LEU A 481 24.01 15.92 1.53
C LEU A 481 24.47 14.96 2.63
N ASP A 482 25.32 15.38 3.55
CA ASP A 482 25.75 14.55 4.69
C ASP A 482 24.56 14.19 5.62
N LEU A 483 23.61 15.13 5.78
CA LEU A 483 22.35 14.84 6.46
C LEU A 483 21.58 13.74 5.74
N LEU A 484 21.47 13.81 4.41
CA LEU A 484 20.74 12.80 3.61
C LEU A 484 21.33 11.40 3.77
N ASP A 485 22.65 11.24 3.85
CA ASP A 485 23.30 9.94 4.05
C ASP A 485 22.86 9.25 5.35
N SER A 486 22.61 10.04 6.39
CA SER A 486 22.09 9.53 7.66
C SER A 486 20.56 9.39 7.68
N TYR A 487 19.85 10.30 7.01
CA TYR A 487 18.41 10.31 6.88
C TYR A 487 17.88 9.10 6.10
N GLU A 488 18.57 8.72 5.03
CA GLU A 488 18.23 7.55 4.20
C GLU A 488 18.34 6.22 4.96
N LYS A 489 19.03 6.17 6.10
CA LYS A 489 18.99 5.00 6.99
C LYS A 489 17.62 4.76 7.64
N LEU A 490 16.77 5.80 7.68
CA LEU A 490 15.39 5.68 8.16
C LEU A 490 14.46 4.98 7.14
N GLU A 491 14.86 4.87 5.87
CA GLU A 491 14.11 4.17 4.83
C GLU A 491 14.07 2.65 5.05
N PRO A 492 13.06 1.94 4.51
CA PRO A 492 11.98 2.41 3.61
C PRO A 492 10.88 3.16 4.35
N PHE A 493 10.40 4.27 3.74
CA PHE A 493 9.24 4.99 4.24
C PHE A 493 7.94 4.40 3.68
N GLY A 494 6.88 4.42 4.48
CA GLY A 494 5.55 3.92 4.14
C GLY A 494 4.64 3.82 5.36
N ASN A 495 3.70 2.87 5.36
CA ASN A 495 2.80 2.68 6.49
C ASN A 495 3.60 2.37 7.78
N SER A 496 3.24 2.99 8.88
CA SER A 496 3.89 2.91 10.21
C SER A 496 5.33 3.43 10.29
N ASN A 497 5.94 3.84 9.16
CA ASN A 497 7.20 4.58 9.10
C ASN A 497 7.07 5.71 8.06
N PRO A 498 6.27 6.75 8.33
CA PRO A 498 6.05 7.83 7.37
C PRO A 498 7.34 8.61 7.10
N GLN A 499 7.44 9.14 5.87
CA GLN A 499 8.51 10.07 5.53
C GLN A 499 8.42 11.31 6.43
N PRO A 500 9.52 11.72 7.10
CA PRO A 500 9.52 12.90 7.95
C PRO A 500 9.07 14.15 7.23
N LEU A 501 8.18 14.90 7.87
CA LEU A 501 7.68 16.19 7.42
C LEU A 501 8.36 17.30 8.20
N PHE A 502 9.09 18.15 7.49
CA PHE A 502 9.80 19.29 8.05
C PHE A 502 9.05 20.59 7.83
N MET A 503 9.37 21.60 8.64
CA MET A 503 8.93 22.97 8.45
C MET A 503 10.16 23.89 8.38
N SER A 504 10.06 24.93 7.55
CA SER A 504 10.95 26.09 7.62
C SER A 504 10.10 27.35 7.64
N SER A 505 10.44 28.25 8.56
CA SER A 505 9.76 29.53 8.75
C SER A 505 10.54 30.67 8.08
N ASP A 506 9.89 31.81 7.87
CA ASP A 506 10.49 33.04 7.32
C ASP A 506 11.18 32.81 5.95
N VAL A 507 10.48 32.12 5.06
CA VAL A 507 10.97 31.79 3.71
C VAL A 507 10.44 32.81 2.69
N PHE A 508 11.32 33.31 1.84
CA PHE A 508 10.97 34.26 0.79
C PHE A 508 11.16 33.66 -0.62
N PRO A 509 10.23 33.87 -1.55
CA PRO A 509 10.47 33.56 -2.95
C PRO A 509 11.55 34.47 -3.52
N THR A 510 12.47 33.90 -4.30
CA THR A 510 13.53 34.68 -5.02
C THR A 510 13.16 34.95 -6.47
N GLU A 511 12.29 34.12 -7.03
CA GLU A 511 11.75 34.24 -8.38
C GLU A 511 10.25 33.91 -8.37
N PRO A 512 9.49 34.37 -9.38
CA PRO A 512 8.11 33.94 -9.56
C PRO A 512 8.02 32.41 -9.72
N PRO A 513 6.98 31.76 -9.17
CA PRO A 513 6.76 30.33 -9.34
C PRO A 513 6.70 29.92 -10.82
N LYS A 514 7.39 28.83 -11.19
CA LYS A 514 7.40 28.33 -12.56
C LYS A 514 6.53 27.08 -12.67
N ARG A 515 5.59 27.06 -13.61
CA ARG A 515 4.75 25.88 -13.87
C ARG A 515 5.60 24.78 -14.54
N VAL A 516 5.50 23.55 -13.99
CA VAL A 516 6.18 22.35 -14.49
C VAL A 516 5.11 21.27 -14.76
N GLY A 517 5.09 20.74 -15.97
CA GLY A 517 4.01 19.85 -16.39
C GLY A 517 2.67 20.57 -16.40
N THR A 518 1.59 19.83 -16.13
CA THR A 518 0.22 20.40 -16.12
C THR A 518 -0.11 21.10 -14.81
N ASN A 519 0.23 20.50 -13.66
CA ASN A 519 -0.33 20.88 -12.35
C ASN A 519 0.72 21.17 -11.26
N HIS A 520 2.02 21.20 -11.57
CA HIS A 520 3.07 21.38 -10.57
C HIS A 520 3.69 22.77 -10.63
N LEU A 521 4.20 23.24 -9.48
CA LEU A 521 5.00 24.46 -9.39
C LEU A 521 6.44 24.15 -9.00
N LYS A 522 7.38 24.76 -9.69
CA LYS A 522 8.76 24.87 -9.23
C LYS A 522 8.93 26.22 -8.54
N LEU A 523 9.38 26.19 -7.29
CA LEU A 523 9.60 27.36 -6.44
C LEU A 523 11.10 27.55 -6.23
N PHE A 524 11.53 28.82 -6.23
CA PHE A 524 12.88 29.22 -5.86
C PHE A 524 12.75 30.09 -4.62
N MET A 525 13.43 29.70 -3.55
CA MET A 525 13.18 30.24 -2.22
C MET A 525 14.48 30.50 -1.49
N ARG A 526 14.46 31.45 -0.56
CA ARG A 526 15.57 31.82 0.28
C ARG A 526 15.14 31.89 1.75
N GLN A 527 15.98 31.34 2.62
CA GLN A 527 15.89 31.55 4.07
C GLN A 527 17.25 32.05 4.56
N GLY A 528 17.29 33.27 5.13
CA GLY A 528 18.56 33.95 5.44
C GLY A 528 19.42 34.12 4.17
N MET A 529 20.63 33.53 4.18
CA MET A 529 21.56 33.57 3.05
C MET A 529 21.54 32.31 2.17
N VAL A 530 20.70 31.32 2.48
CA VAL A 530 20.68 30.03 1.78
C VAL A 530 19.49 29.97 0.82
N GLU A 531 19.78 29.68 -0.45
CA GLU A 531 18.77 29.47 -1.48
C GLU A 531 18.53 27.97 -1.72
N ARG A 532 17.27 27.62 -2.00
CA ARG A 532 16.82 26.28 -2.35
C ARG A 532 15.75 26.34 -3.42
N ASP A 533 15.72 25.32 -4.28
CA ASP A 533 14.59 25.07 -5.15
C ASP A 533 13.74 23.90 -4.62
N ALA A 534 12.45 23.94 -4.92
CA ALA A 534 11.50 22.95 -4.47
C ALA A 534 10.44 22.68 -5.54
N ILE A 535 9.83 21.51 -5.48
CA ILE A 535 8.65 21.17 -6.27
C ILE A 535 7.44 21.15 -5.35
N PHE A 536 6.38 21.84 -5.79
CA PHE A 536 5.05 21.77 -5.17
C PHE A 536 4.15 20.98 -6.12
N PHE A 537 3.97 19.71 -5.84
CA PHE A 537 3.12 18.83 -6.64
C PHE A 537 1.65 19.26 -6.51
N ASN A 538 0.95 19.36 -7.64
CA ASN A 538 -0.44 19.84 -7.76
C ASN A 538 -0.69 21.25 -7.16
N GLY A 539 0.38 22.05 -7.05
CA GLY A 539 0.31 23.42 -6.51
C GLY A 539 -0.16 24.48 -7.52
N ALA A 540 -0.22 24.16 -8.82
CA ALA A 540 -0.50 25.15 -9.87
C ALA A 540 -1.93 25.73 -9.83
N GLU A 541 -2.86 25.05 -9.18
CA GLU A 541 -4.25 25.51 -8.99
C GLU A 541 -4.46 26.24 -7.65
N ARG A 542 -3.42 26.34 -6.81
CA ARG A 542 -3.50 26.98 -5.49
C ARG A 542 -3.02 28.42 -5.56
N GLU A 543 -3.73 29.33 -4.92
CA GLU A 543 -3.24 30.66 -4.62
C GLU A 543 -2.16 30.57 -3.54
N LEU A 544 -0.97 31.07 -3.84
CA LEU A 544 0.10 31.14 -2.88
C LEU A 544 -0.12 32.34 -1.95
N PRO A 545 0.08 32.20 -0.63
CA PRO A 545 -0.08 33.29 0.30
C PRO A 545 1.00 34.36 0.09
N ASN A 546 0.81 35.53 0.67
CA ASN A 546 1.83 36.56 0.67
C ASN A 546 3.04 36.14 1.52
N PRO A 547 4.29 36.37 1.05
CA PRO A 547 5.50 36.09 1.81
C PRO A 547 5.64 37.10 2.97
N PRO A 548 6.44 36.77 4.00
CA PRO A 548 7.21 35.54 4.18
C PRO A 548 6.33 34.31 4.39
N TRP A 549 6.88 33.13 4.05
CA TRP A 549 6.18 31.87 4.14
C TRP A 549 6.69 30.97 5.25
N ASP A 550 5.76 30.22 5.88
CA ASP A 550 6.10 28.94 6.50
C ASP A 550 5.79 27.85 5.49
N ILE A 551 6.74 26.96 5.26
CA ILE A 551 6.62 25.86 4.32
C ILE A 551 6.73 24.53 5.06
N ALA A 552 5.82 23.58 4.76
CA ALA A 552 5.93 22.18 5.18
C ALA A 552 6.38 21.34 4.00
N PHE A 553 7.40 20.50 4.20
CA PHE A 553 8.06 19.79 3.10
C PHE A 553 8.71 18.49 3.53
N THR A 554 8.92 17.60 2.56
CA THR A 554 9.77 16.42 2.67
C THR A 554 11.07 16.62 1.87
N ILE A 555 12.09 15.82 2.19
CA ILE A 555 13.39 15.86 1.49
C ILE A 555 13.70 14.51 0.88
N ASP A 556 14.32 14.54 -0.30
CA ASP A 556 14.77 13.36 -1.02
C ASP A 556 16.12 13.64 -1.71
N ARG A 557 16.85 12.57 -2.05
CA ARG A 557 18.02 12.67 -2.91
C ARG A 557 17.58 12.68 -4.37
N ASN A 558 17.97 13.71 -5.09
CA ASN A 558 17.83 13.76 -6.54
C ASN A 558 19.20 13.52 -7.19
N VAL A 559 19.26 12.60 -8.15
CA VAL A 559 20.47 12.37 -8.96
C VAL A 559 20.18 12.74 -10.39
N TYR A 560 20.83 13.78 -10.87
CA TYR A 560 20.71 14.21 -12.26
C TYR A 560 22.09 14.28 -12.92
N ARG A 561 22.28 13.53 -14.01
CA ARG A 561 23.57 13.43 -14.75
C ARG A 561 24.75 13.09 -13.83
N GLY A 562 24.57 12.16 -12.89
CA GLY A 562 25.59 11.70 -11.96
C GLY A 562 25.91 12.68 -10.81
N ARG A 563 25.18 13.80 -10.68
CA ARG A 563 25.33 14.73 -9.55
C ARG A 563 24.16 14.57 -8.58
N ALA A 564 24.51 14.28 -7.33
CA ALA A 564 23.52 14.23 -6.26
C ALA A 564 23.20 15.64 -5.75
N SER A 565 21.94 15.91 -5.46
CA SER A 565 21.45 17.13 -4.83
C SER A 565 20.30 16.77 -3.88
N LEU A 566 20.08 17.62 -2.87
CA LEU A 566 18.90 17.53 -2.02
C LEU A 566 17.71 18.15 -2.76
N SER A 567 16.63 17.41 -2.88
CA SER A 567 15.35 17.85 -3.43
C SER A 567 14.35 18.11 -2.31
N ILE A 568 13.62 19.22 -2.41
CA ILE A 568 12.54 19.60 -1.49
C ILE A 568 11.20 19.40 -2.20
N SER A 569 10.30 18.64 -1.58
CA SER A 569 8.92 18.44 -2.04
C SER A 569 7.96 19.13 -1.08
N ILE A 570 7.37 20.25 -1.52
CA ILE A 570 6.42 21.03 -0.72
C ILE A 570 5.12 20.22 -0.56
N GLN A 571 4.62 20.18 0.68
CA GLN A 571 3.32 19.63 1.03
C GLN A 571 2.29 20.73 1.26
N GLU A 572 2.68 21.82 1.96
CA GLU A 572 1.80 22.94 2.26
C GLU A 572 2.62 24.25 2.42
N ILE A 573 1.97 25.39 2.16
CA ILE A 573 2.53 26.73 2.34
C ILE A 573 1.46 27.60 3.06
N ARG A 574 1.89 28.35 4.06
CA ARG A 574 1.05 29.39 4.70
C ARG A 574 1.82 30.69 4.87
N SER A 575 1.12 31.80 5.06
CA SER A 575 1.79 33.05 5.49
C SER A 575 2.47 32.83 6.83
N HIS A 576 3.69 33.34 6.96
CA HIS A 576 4.39 33.34 8.23
C HIS A 576 3.59 34.16 9.26
N ARG A 577 3.31 33.57 10.41
CA ARG A 577 2.70 34.25 11.55
C ARG A 577 3.81 34.45 12.57
N GLU A 578 4.10 35.71 12.92
CA GLU A 578 4.85 35.98 14.14
C GLU A 578 4.10 35.33 15.32
N MET A 579 4.77 34.40 16.03
CA MET A 579 4.22 33.74 17.22
C MET A 579 4.30 34.69 18.43
#